data_36cfe69315109c63d1cf49cdc0891bf3
#
_entry.id   36cfe69315109c63d1cf49cdc0891bf3
#
_cell.length_a   1.000
_cell.length_b   1.000
_cell.length_c   1.000
_cell.angle_alpha   90.00
_cell.angle_beta   90.00
_cell.angle_gamma   90.00
#
_symmetry.space_group_name_H-M   'P 1'
#
loop_
_entity.id
_entity.type
_entity.pdbx_description
1 polymer ?
#
loop_
_entity_poly.entity_id
_entity_poly.type
_entity_poly.pdbx_seq_one_letter_code
_entity_poly.pdbx_strand_id
1 'polypeptide(L)'
;LKQLEPRLRIRLIEATSELAREASDGWNNAGTGHAGLCELSYTPTRASNGRVPIERALKIFEQFEHSKQFWGALVANQIVGEPSDFIQPV
;
A
#
# COMPACT_ATOMS: atom_id res chain seq x y z
N LEU A 1 -6.75 11.49 -5.24
CA LEU A 1 -7.61 12.63 -4.86
C LEU A 1 -7.83 13.56 -6.06
N LYS A 2 -6.80 14.07 -6.71
CA LYS A 2 -6.91 14.99 -7.86
C LYS A 2 -7.67 14.40 -9.06
N GLN A 3 -7.61 13.10 -9.28
CA GLN A 3 -8.40 12.43 -10.33
C GLN A 3 -9.91 12.44 -10.04
N LEU A 4 -10.27 12.36 -8.76
CA LEU A 4 -11.68 12.36 -8.33
C LEU A 4 -12.26 13.77 -8.20
N GLU A 5 -11.44 14.71 -7.77
CA GLU A 5 -11.81 16.12 -7.63
C GLU A 5 -10.64 17.01 -8.11
N PRO A 6 -10.62 17.38 -9.40
CA PRO A 6 -9.53 18.16 -9.99
C PRO A 6 -9.33 19.56 -9.36
N ARG A 7 -10.40 20.14 -8.81
CA ARG A 7 -10.37 21.45 -8.16
C ARG A 7 -9.80 21.44 -6.77
N LEU A 8 -9.57 20.25 -6.16
CA LEU A 8 -9.03 20.11 -4.82
C LEU A 8 -7.65 20.80 -4.72
N ARG A 9 -7.48 21.66 -3.73
CA ARG A 9 -6.18 22.26 -3.40
C ARG A 9 -5.49 21.36 -2.40
N ILE A 10 -4.35 20.80 -2.78
CA ILE A 10 -3.56 19.90 -1.93
C ILE A 10 -2.28 20.62 -1.54
N ARG A 11 -1.97 20.63 -0.23
CA ARG A 11 -0.67 21.08 0.30
C ARG A 11 0.05 19.87 0.85
N LEU A 12 1.25 19.62 0.35
CA LEU A 12 2.20 18.68 0.94
C LEU A 12 3.06 19.44 1.96
N ILE A 13 3.22 18.87 3.15
CA ILE A 13 4.09 19.42 4.19
C ILE A 13 5.11 18.32 4.50
N GLU A 14 6.38 18.67 4.38
CA GLU A 14 7.51 17.80 4.64
C GLU A 14 8.43 18.47 5.66
N ALA A 15 8.93 17.71 6.63
CA ALA A 15 9.84 18.20 7.66
C ALA A 15 11.31 18.19 7.22
N THR A 16 11.63 17.35 6.24
CA THR A 16 12.99 17.24 5.70
C THR A 16 13.20 18.18 4.50
N SER A 17 14.41 18.24 3.99
CA SER A 17 14.77 19.10 2.85
C SER A 17 14.19 18.62 1.51
N GLU A 18 13.78 17.35 1.43
CA GLU A 18 13.24 16.72 0.23
C GLU A 18 12.09 15.78 0.58
N LEU A 19 11.15 15.60 -0.35
CA LEU A 19 10.03 14.68 -0.16
C LEU A 19 10.50 13.22 -0.06
N ALA A 20 9.79 12.45 0.77
CA ALA A 20 9.95 10.99 0.89
C ALA A 20 11.33 10.52 1.38
N ARG A 21 12.02 11.33 2.19
CA ARG A 21 13.35 11.01 2.73
C ARG A 21 13.34 10.23 4.04
N GLU A 22 12.17 9.94 4.58
CA GLU A 22 12.03 9.12 5.80
C GLU A 22 11.51 7.72 5.47
N ALA A 23 10.30 7.41 5.86
CA ALA A 23 9.73 6.06 5.73
C ALA A 23 9.56 5.57 4.27
N SER A 24 9.54 6.48 3.30
CA SER A 24 9.45 6.15 1.88
C SER A 24 10.79 6.14 1.14
N ASP A 25 11.89 6.47 1.82
CA ASP A 25 13.24 6.38 1.25
C ASP A 25 13.60 4.91 1.02
N GLY A 26 14.22 4.59 -0.12
CA GLY A 26 14.58 3.23 -0.50
C GLY A 26 15.52 2.52 0.47
N TRP A 27 16.29 3.25 1.27
CA TRP A 27 17.16 2.69 2.31
C TRP A 27 16.44 2.47 3.64
N ASN A 28 15.28 3.09 3.84
CA ASN A 28 14.47 2.98 5.06
C ASN A 28 13.23 2.11 4.87
N ASN A 29 12.91 1.72 3.65
CA ASN A 29 11.69 0.99 3.30
C ASN A 29 12.03 -0.19 2.40
N ALA A 30 11.59 -1.38 2.78
CA ALA A 30 11.74 -2.59 1.96
C ALA A 30 10.98 -2.52 0.62
N GLY A 31 10.03 -1.58 0.48
CA GLY A 31 9.26 -1.38 -0.75
C GLY A 31 8.38 -2.56 -1.14
N THR A 32 8.07 -3.44 -0.19
CA THR A 32 7.29 -4.66 -0.48
C THR A 32 5.78 -4.38 -0.44
N GLY A 33 5.09 -4.78 -1.50
CA GLY A 33 3.63 -4.89 -1.50
C GLY A 33 3.23 -6.35 -1.30
N HIS A 34 2.37 -6.63 -0.32
CA HIS A 34 1.89 -7.99 -0.08
C HIS A 34 0.45 -8.02 0.46
N ALA A 35 -0.23 -9.12 0.24
CA ALA A 35 -1.60 -9.34 0.70
C ALA A 35 -1.74 -9.60 2.21
N GLY A 36 -0.62 -9.70 2.94
CA GLY A 36 -0.60 -9.96 4.38
C GLY A 36 -0.92 -11.39 4.79
N LEU A 37 -1.00 -12.33 3.85
CA LEU A 37 -1.45 -13.71 4.12
C LEU A 37 -0.44 -14.52 4.94
N CYS A 38 0.84 -14.15 4.92
CA CYS A 38 1.90 -14.79 5.69
C CYS A 38 2.33 -13.97 6.92
N GLU A 39 1.65 -12.89 7.23
CA GLU A 39 2.00 -11.99 8.33
C GLU A 39 1.26 -12.37 9.62
N LEU A 40 1.97 -13.06 10.52
CA LEU A 40 1.39 -13.57 11.77
C LEU A 40 0.88 -12.47 12.71
N SER A 41 1.39 -11.24 12.59
CA SER A 41 0.96 -10.11 13.42
C SER A 41 -0.49 -9.70 13.16
N TYR A 42 -1.07 -10.12 12.05
CA TYR A 42 -2.47 -9.86 11.73
C TYR A 42 -3.45 -10.83 12.38
N THR A 43 -2.94 -11.95 12.90
CA THR A 43 -3.72 -12.97 13.62
C THR A 43 -3.02 -13.35 14.93
N PRO A 44 -2.80 -12.42 15.86
CA PRO A 44 -1.83 -12.58 16.94
C PRO A 44 -2.23 -13.63 17.99
N THR A 45 -3.50 -13.79 18.28
CA THR A 45 -3.95 -14.70 19.35
C THR A 45 -5.26 -15.39 18.99
N ARG A 46 -5.44 -16.60 19.51
CA ARG A 46 -6.74 -17.29 19.44
C ARG A 46 -7.72 -16.62 20.42
N ALA A 47 -8.96 -16.51 20.01
CA ALA A 47 -10.06 -16.12 20.88
C ALA A 47 -10.33 -17.21 21.93
N SER A 48 -11.06 -16.89 23.01
CA SER A 48 -11.40 -17.82 24.08
C SER A 48 -12.16 -19.07 23.60
N ASN A 49 -12.85 -18.96 22.47
CA ASN A 49 -13.55 -20.09 21.82
C ASN A 49 -12.65 -20.93 20.91
N GLY A 50 -11.32 -20.68 20.90
CA GLY A 50 -10.34 -21.39 20.09
C GLY A 50 -10.22 -20.93 18.64
N ARG A 51 -11.08 -20.00 18.18
CA ARG A 51 -11.01 -19.46 16.80
C ARG A 51 -9.88 -18.44 16.66
N VAL A 52 -9.30 -18.39 15.48
CA VAL A 52 -8.34 -17.33 15.12
C VAL A 52 -9.13 -16.17 14.49
N PRO A 53 -9.06 -14.96 15.06
CA PRO A 53 -9.70 -13.79 14.45
C PRO A 53 -8.93 -13.42 13.16
N ILE A 54 -9.63 -13.39 12.04
CA ILE A 54 -9.04 -13.12 10.71
C ILE A 54 -9.48 -11.78 10.11
N GLU A 55 -10.29 -11.03 10.81
CA GLU A 55 -10.91 -9.80 10.31
C GLU A 55 -9.85 -8.77 9.90
N ARG A 56 -8.77 -8.67 10.67
CA ARG A 56 -7.66 -7.77 10.35
C ARG A 56 -6.91 -8.23 9.09
N ALA A 57 -6.67 -9.52 8.94
CA ALA A 57 -6.01 -10.08 7.76
C ALA A 57 -6.86 -9.87 6.51
N LEU A 58 -8.17 -10.10 6.58
CA LEU A 58 -9.10 -9.82 5.48
C LEU A 58 -9.09 -8.35 5.09
N LYS A 59 -9.14 -7.44 6.06
CA LYS A 59 -9.09 -6.00 5.78
C LYS A 59 -7.79 -5.58 5.08
N ILE A 60 -6.66 -6.13 5.49
CA ILE A 60 -5.36 -5.84 4.83
C ILE A 60 -5.36 -6.42 3.41
N PHE A 61 -5.89 -7.61 3.22
CA PHE A 61 -6.05 -8.21 1.88
C PHE A 61 -6.91 -7.32 0.96
N GLU A 62 -8.05 -6.84 1.44
CA GLU A 62 -8.91 -5.91 0.69
C GLU A 62 -8.19 -4.62 0.31
N GLN A 63 -7.43 -4.05 1.25
CA GLN A 63 -6.62 -2.85 0.99
C GLN A 63 -5.56 -3.10 -0.09
N PHE A 64 -4.93 -4.26 -0.07
CA PHE A 64 -3.97 -4.66 -1.11
C PHE A 64 -4.64 -4.79 -2.48
N GLU A 65 -5.82 -5.41 -2.56
CA GLU A 65 -6.58 -5.50 -3.81
C GLU A 65 -6.99 -4.12 -4.36
N HIS A 66 -7.42 -3.20 -3.51
CA HIS A 66 -7.68 -1.82 -3.92
C HIS A 66 -6.41 -1.10 -4.40
N SER A 67 -5.27 -1.37 -3.75
CA SER A 67 -3.98 -0.80 -4.18
C SER A 67 -3.60 -1.29 -5.58
N LYS A 68 -3.80 -2.57 -5.89
CA LYS A 68 -3.56 -3.09 -7.24
C LYS A 68 -4.44 -2.43 -8.29
N GLN A 69 -5.72 -2.20 -7.98
CA GLN A 69 -6.63 -1.49 -8.89
C GLN A 69 -6.16 -0.05 -9.14
N PHE A 70 -5.70 0.63 -8.08
CA PHE A 70 -5.16 1.99 -8.20
C PHE A 70 -3.92 2.02 -9.12
N TRP A 71 -2.95 1.13 -8.89
CA TRP A 71 -1.76 1.02 -9.74
C TRP A 71 -2.11 0.67 -11.17
N GLY A 72 -3.03 -0.28 -11.38
CA GLY A 72 -3.51 -0.62 -12.71
C GLY A 72 -4.15 0.56 -13.44
N ALA A 73 -4.91 1.41 -12.72
CA ALA A 73 -5.46 2.63 -13.27
C ALA A 73 -4.38 3.67 -13.64
N LEU A 74 -3.31 3.80 -12.86
CA LEU A 74 -2.19 4.69 -13.18
C LEU A 74 -1.46 4.24 -14.44
N VAL A 75 -1.20 2.94 -14.59
CA VAL A 75 -0.61 2.37 -15.81
C VAL A 75 -1.52 2.59 -17.02
N ALA A 76 -2.79 2.24 -16.91
CA ALA A 76 -3.76 2.39 -18.00
C ALA A 76 -3.92 3.84 -18.48
N ASN A 77 -3.74 4.81 -17.58
CA ASN A 77 -3.77 6.23 -17.90
C ASN A 77 -2.38 6.82 -18.23
N GLN A 78 -1.37 5.97 -18.38
CA GLN A 78 0.01 6.37 -18.71
C GLN A 78 0.62 7.40 -17.72
N ILE A 79 0.21 7.37 -16.47
CA ILE A 79 0.73 8.25 -15.40
C ILE A 79 2.05 7.68 -14.86
N VAL A 80 2.19 6.35 -14.85
CA VAL A 80 3.40 5.62 -14.51
C VAL A 80 3.77 4.71 -15.68
N GLY A 81 5.01 4.25 -15.74
CA GLY A 81 5.50 3.33 -16.76
C GLY A 81 4.88 1.93 -16.68
N GLU A 82 5.45 1.00 -17.41
CA GLU A 82 5.03 -0.41 -17.37
C GLU A 82 5.28 -1.02 -15.99
N PRO A 83 4.45 -1.97 -15.53
CA PRO A 83 4.62 -2.61 -14.23
C PRO A 83 6.03 -3.15 -13.98
N SER A 84 6.70 -3.70 -14.99
CA SER A 84 8.08 -4.18 -14.93
C SER A 84 9.11 -3.10 -14.57
N ASP A 85 8.78 -1.82 -14.73
CA ASP A 85 9.69 -0.71 -14.45
C ASP A 85 9.76 -0.40 -12.94
N PHE A 86 8.77 -0.81 -12.16
CA PHE A 86 8.66 -0.47 -10.74
C PHE A 86 8.18 -1.61 -9.84
N ILE A 87 7.80 -2.78 -10.39
CA ILE A 87 7.39 -3.96 -9.64
C ILE A 87 8.22 -5.15 -10.09
N GLN A 88 8.87 -5.80 -9.12
CA GLN A 88 9.53 -7.08 -9.33
C GLN A 88 8.79 -8.13 -8.50
N PRO A 89 8.16 -9.13 -9.14
CA PRO A 89 7.57 -10.24 -8.40
C PRO A 89 8.67 -11.08 -7.75
N VAL A 90 8.43 -11.52 -6.52
CA VAL A 90 9.33 -12.37 -5.72
C VAL A 90 8.74 -13.77 -5.65
#